data_ad84e1875207747f7ac43d2d458c8711
#
_entry.id   ad84e1875207747f7ac43d2d458c8711
#
_cell.length_a   1.000
_cell.length_b   1.000
_cell.length_c   1.000
_cell.angle_alpha   90.00
_cell.angle_beta   90.00
_cell.angle_gamma   90.00
#
_symmetry.space_group_name_H-M   'P 1'
#
loop_
_entity.id
_entity.type
_entity.pdbx_description
1 polymer ?
#
loop_
_entity_poly.entity_id
_entity_poly.type
_entity_poly.pdbx_seq_one_letter_code
_entity_poly.pdbx_strand_id
1 'polypeptide(L)'
;AGEMDPAIVDVVAEYDVPYIAMHMRGTPATMQGMTSYRDVVEEVVSYFRLRAEQLRRCGVRRLIFDPGFGFAKTLEQNYDLLRGLHNLCSLGYPVLAGVSRKSMIYKVLDTTPDRALAGTIALGWECLRQGAAILRVHDVQEAVDTVRIFKAFRP
;
A
#
# COMPACT_ATOMS: atom_id res chain seq x y z
N ALA A 1 -9.18 2.90 7.23
CA ALA A 1 -9.36 3.91 8.27
C ALA A 1 -10.22 5.05 7.72
N GLY A 2 -10.92 5.81 8.56
CA GLY A 2 -11.78 6.93 8.13
C GLY A 2 -13.10 6.54 7.45
N GLU A 3 -13.21 5.36 6.87
CA GLU A 3 -14.48 4.78 6.42
C GLU A 3 -15.14 3.98 7.54
N MET A 4 -14.33 3.39 8.42
CA MET A 4 -14.80 2.65 9.60
C MET A 4 -15.05 3.58 10.81
N ASP A 5 -14.33 4.68 10.86
CA ASP A 5 -14.49 5.73 11.89
C ASP A 5 -14.30 7.11 11.22
N PRO A 6 -15.40 7.76 10.81
CA PRO A 6 -15.35 9.07 10.17
C PRO A 6 -14.77 10.18 11.07
N ALA A 7 -14.92 10.07 12.39
CA ALA A 7 -14.42 11.08 13.33
C ALA A 7 -12.90 11.27 13.29
N ILE A 8 -12.15 10.24 12.87
CA ILE A 8 -10.69 10.34 12.71
C ILE A 8 -10.27 11.41 11.69
N VAL A 9 -11.13 11.71 10.71
CA VAL A 9 -10.82 12.70 9.67
C VAL A 9 -10.76 14.11 10.26
N ASP A 10 -11.69 14.44 11.15
CA ASP A 10 -11.74 15.74 11.84
C ASP A 10 -10.51 15.91 12.74
N VAL A 11 -10.16 14.87 13.50
CA VAL A 11 -8.98 14.87 14.38
C VAL A 11 -7.69 15.07 13.57
N VAL A 12 -7.55 14.34 12.45
CA VAL A 12 -6.37 14.46 11.58
C VAL A 12 -6.26 15.86 10.98
N ALA A 13 -7.39 16.46 10.59
CA ALA A 13 -7.43 17.81 10.04
C ALA A 13 -7.07 18.86 11.12
N GLU A 14 -7.60 18.72 12.34
CA GLU A 14 -7.35 19.61 13.47
C GLU A 14 -5.87 19.62 13.86
N TYR A 15 -5.26 18.44 14.01
CA TYR A 15 -3.86 18.30 14.44
C TYR A 15 -2.84 18.42 13.31
N ASP A 16 -3.27 18.55 12.06
CA ASP A 16 -2.42 18.62 10.84
C ASP A 16 -1.35 17.52 10.78
N VAL A 17 -1.71 16.31 11.17
CA VAL A 17 -0.83 15.15 11.13
C VAL A 17 -0.93 14.40 9.80
N PRO A 18 0.12 13.65 9.35
CA PRO A 18 0.02 12.81 8.17
C PRO A 18 -1.04 11.72 8.32
N TYR A 19 -1.90 11.58 7.32
CA TYR A 19 -2.94 10.57 7.27
C TYR A 19 -2.66 9.51 6.22
N ILE A 20 -2.55 8.26 6.64
CA ILE A 20 -2.39 7.12 5.74
C ILE A 20 -3.79 6.61 5.37
N ALA A 21 -4.22 6.94 4.17
CA ALA A 21 -5.43 6.40 3.57
C ALA A 21 -5.11 5.05 2.92
N MET A 22 -5.76 3.97 3.39
CA MET A 22 -5.56 2.63 2.85
C MET A 22 -6.80 2.17 2.08
N HIS A 23 -6.59 1.61 0.88
CA HIS A 23 -7.65 0.99 0.11
C HIS A 23 -7.98 -0.41 0.65
N MET A 24 -9.23 -0.60 1.00
CA MET A 24 -9.80 -1.90 1.38
C MET A 24 -11.29 -1.92 0.98
N ARG A 25 -11.81 -3.06 0.54
CA ARG A 25 -13.24 -3.29 0.36
C ARG A 25 -13.78 -4.11 1.52
N GLY A 26 -14.94 -3.71 2.05
CA GLY A 26 -15.56 -4.37 3.20
C GLY A 26 -14.80 -4.17 4.52
N THR A 27 -14.95 -5.12 5.39
CA THR A 27 -14.28 -5.19 6.70
C THR A 27 -13.27 -6.32 6.74
N PRO A 28 -12.39 -6.42 7.74
CA PRO A 28 -11.49 -7.57 7.89
C PRO A 28 -12.20 -8.93 7.84
N ALA A 29 -13.44 -9.00 8.29
CA ALA A 29 -14.23 -10.23 8.28
C ALA A 29 -14.83 -10.56 6.89
N THR A 30 -15.11 -9.57 6.05
CA THR A 30 -15.82 -9.75 4.77
C THR A 30 -14.93 -9.54 3.54
N MET A 31 -13.78 -8.94 3.68
CA MET A 31 -12.89 -8.50 2.59
C MET A 31 -12.44 -9.64 1.67
N GLN A 32 -12.33 -10.89 2.16
CA GLN A 32 -11.86 -12.02 1.36
C GLN A 32 -12.85 -12.41 0.25
N GLY A 33 -14.14 -12.10 0.42
CA GLY A 33 -15.18 -12.29 -0.60
C GLY A 33 -15.35 -11.11 -1.55
N MET A 34 -14.66 -9.98 -1.32
CA MET A 34 -14.85 -8.74 -2.08
C MET A 34 -13.70 -8.47 -3.09
N THR A 35 -13.36 -9.50 -3.84
CA THR A 35 -12.24 -9.48 -4.80
C THR A 35 -12.68 -9.28 -6.25
N SER A 36 -13.93 -8.88 -6.50
CA SER A 36 -14.43 -8.62 -7.85
C SER A 36 -13.93 -7.25 -8.36
N TYR A 37 -12.84 -7.26 -9.11
CA TYR A 37 -12.32 -6.09 -9.84
C TYR A 37 -12.39 -6.37 -11.33
N ARG A 38 -12.75 -5.36 -12.13
CA ARG A 38 -12.59 -5.37 -13.57
C ARG A 38 -11.13 -5.10 -13.94
N ASP A 39 -10.55 -4.10 -13.31
CA ASP A 39 -9.13 -3.77 -13.33
C ASP A 39 -8.74 -3.22 -11.95
N VAL A 40 -7.95 -4.00 -11.21
CA VAL A 40 -7.59 -3.66 -9.84
C VAL A 40 -6.73 -2.38 -9.76
N VAL A 41 -5.90 -2.12 -10.76
CA VAL A 41 -5.02 -0.94 -10.80
C VAL A 41 -5.85 0.31 -11.03
N GLU A 42 -6.68 0.32 -12.08
CA GLU A 42 -7.54 1.46 -12.41
C GLU A 42 -8.53 1.78 -11.28
N GLU A 43 -9.13 0.76 -10.70
CA GLU A 43 -10.11 0.95 -9.62
C GLU A 43 -9.47 1.49 -8.34
N VAL A 44 -8.27 1.02 -7.98
CA VAL A 44 -7.52 1.55 -6.84
C VAL A 44 -7.06 2.99 -7.10
N VAL A 45 -6.56 3.30 -8.28
CA VAL A 45 -6.17 4.68 -8.66
C VAL A 45 -7.37 5.61 -8.63
N SER A 46 -8.50 5.19 -9.19
CA SER A 46 -9.75 5.97 -9.21
C SER A 46 -10.28 6.22 -7.79
N TYR A 47 -10.25 5.19 -6.93
CA TYR A 47 -10.59 5.33 -5.52
C TYR A 47 -9.75 6.42 -4.84
N PHE A 48 -8.43 6.43 -5.04
CA PHE A 48 -7.57 7.40 -4.39
C PHE A 48 -7.74 8.82 -4.93
N ARG A 49 -8.04 9.00 -6.22
CA ARG A 49 -8.39 10.32 -6.76
C ARG A 49 -9.60 10.91 -6.04
N LEU A 50 -10.68 10.16 -5.95
CA LEU A 50 -11.91 10.60 -5.28
C LEU A 50 -11.67 10.80 -3.76
N ARG A 51 -10.95 9.87 -3.14
CA ARG A 51 -10.68 9.93 -1.70
C ARG A 51 -9.81 11.12 -1.32
N ALA A 52 -8.82 11.46 -2.13
CA ALA A 52 -7.99 12.64 -1.92
C ALA A 52 -8.82 13.93 -1.93
N GLU A 53 -9.73 14.08 -2.89
CA GLU A 53 -10.62 15.25 -2.94
C GLU A 53 -11.51 15.35 -1.71
N GLN A 54 -12.12 14.22 -1.29
CA GLN A 54 -12.96 14.18 -0.09
C GLN A 54 -12.19 14.60 1.16
N LEU A 55 -11.02 13.98 1.39
CA LEU A 55 -10.19 14.25 2.56
C LEU A 55 -9.66 15.68 2.57
N ARG A 56 -9.30 16.24 1.41
CA ARG A 56 -8.88 17.65 1.29
C ARG A 56 -10.01 18.62 1.61
N ARG A 57 -11.25 18.34 1.19
CA ARG A 57 -12.42 19.14 1.54
C ARG A 57 -12.70 19.14 3.05
N CYS A 58 -12.33 18.05 3.73
CA CYS A 58 -12.39 17.96 5.20
C CYS A 58 -11.17 18.59 5.91
N GLY A 59 -10.25 19.24 5.18
CA GLY A 59 -9.10 19.92 5.78
C GLY A 59 -7.85 19.06 5.96
N VAL A 60 -7.85 17.77 5.55
CA VAL A 60 -6.67 16.91 5.62
C VAL A 60 -5.65 17.31 4.55
N ARG A 61 -4.48 17.79 4.96
CA ARG A 61 -3.46 18.34 4.05
C ARG A 61 -2.36 17.34 3.71
N ARG A 62 -2.02 16.43 4.61
CA ARG A 62 -0.85 15.54 4.53
C ARG A 62 -1.30 14.11 4.30
N LEU A 63 -1.53 13.75 3.03
CA LEU A 63 -2.01 12.43 2.63
C LEU A 63 -0.87 11.50 2.22
N ILE A 64 -0.96 10.25 2.63
CA ILE A 64 -0.13 9.13 2.21
C ILE A 64 -1.08 8.02 1.74
N PHE A 65 -0.83 7.40 0.60
CA PHE A 65 -1.67 6.33 0.08
C PHE A 65 -1.07 4.95 0.35
N ASP A 66 -1.86 4.03 0.90
CA ASP A 66 -1.52 2.61 1.02
C ASP A 66 -2.47 1.81 0.11
N PRO A 67 -2.00 1.18 -0.98
CA PRO A 67 -2.84 0.43 -1.91
C PRO A 67 -3.50 -0.80 -1.29
N GLY A 68 -3.16 -1.17 -0.06
CA GLY A 68 -3.77 -2.24 0.69
C GLY A 68 -3.45 -3.62 0.11
N PHE A 69 -2.19 -3.93 -0.12
CA PHE A 69 -1.76 -5.29 -0.50
C PHE A 69 -2.27 -6.32 0.52
N GLY A 70 -2.86 -7.42 0.04
CA GLY A 70 -3.42 -8.49 0.86
C GLY A 70 -4.82 -8.20 1.43
N PHE A 71 -5.41 -7.03 1.17
CA PHE A 71 -6.76 -6.67 1.62
C PHE A 71 -7.72 -6.66 0.44
N ALA A 72 -8.78 -7.50 0.49
CA ALA A 72 -9.80 -7.62 -0.56
C ALA A 72 -9.20 -7.83 -1.97
N LYS A 73 -8.15 -8.62 -2.11
CA LYS A 73 -7.47 -8.88 -3.38
C LYS A 73 -6.98 -10.32 -3.45
N THR A 74 -7.12 -10.95 -4.62
CA THR A 74 -6.53 -12.27 -4.89
C THR A 74 -5.00 -12.19 -4.96
N LEU A 75 -4.34 -13.35 -5.07
CA LEU A 75 -2.89 -13.40 -5.27
C LEU A 75 -2.48 -12.66 -6.55
N GLU A 76 -3.15 -12.95 -7.66
CA GLU A 76 -2.89 -12.34 -8.97
C GLU A 76 -3.12 -10.82 -8.92
N GLN A 77 -4.24 -10.38 -8.35
CA GLN A 77 -4.55 -8.95 -8.21
C GLN A 77 -3.53 -8.19 -7.36
N ASN A 78 -2.92 -8.83 -6.36
CA ASN A 78 -1.82 -8.20 -5.61
C ASN A 78 -0.59 -7.99 -6.50
N TYR A 79 -0.27 -8.95 -7.37
CA TYR A 79 0.83 -8.80 -8.32
C TYR A 79 0.52 -7.79 -9.43
N ASP A 80 -0.71 -7.76 -9.95
CA ASP A 80 -1.14 -6.75 -10.93
C ASP A 80 -1.04 -5.35 -10.34
N LEU A 81 -1.51 -5.18 -9.10
CA LEU A 81 -1.42 -3.91 -8.40
C LEU A 81 0.03 -3.48 -8.15
N LEU A 82 0.94 -4.43 -7.87
CA LEU A 82 2.36 -4.13 -7.71
C LEU A 82 2.99 -3.72 -9.06
N ARG A 83 2.69 -4.41 -10.17
CA ARG A 83 3.16 -4.04 -11.51
C ARG A 83 2.70 -2.65 -11.92
N GLY A 84 1.48 -2.27 -11.53
CA GLY A 84 0.87 -0.97 -11.81
C GLY A 84 1.05 0.07 -10.71
N LEU A 85 1.88 -0.15 -9.69
CA LEU A 85 2.02 0.74 -8.54
C LEU A 85 2.45 2.16 -8.94
N HIS A 86 3.25 2.30 -10.00
CA HIS A 86 3.67 3.59 -10.53
C HIS A 86 2.49 4.49 -10.95
N ASN A 87 1.35 3.91 -11.37
CA ASN A 87 0.14 4.69 -11.70
C ASN A 87 -0.43 5.39 -10.46
N LEU A 88 -0.37 4.72 -9.30
CA LEU A 88 -0.75 5.33 -8.03
C LEU A 88 0.27 6.40 -7.59
N CYS A 89 1.56 6.12 -7.72
CA CYS A 89 2.63 7.08 -7.40
C CYS A 89 2.53 8.35 -8.26
N SER A 90 2.06 8.24 -9.51
CA SER A 90 1.87 9.35 -10.45
C SER A 90 0.76 10.33 -10.03
N LEU A 91 -0.04 10.02 -9.01
CA LEU A 91 -1.01 10.96 -8.45
C LEU A 91 -0.36 12.10 -7.63
N GLY A 92 0.95 12.04 -7.39
CA GLY A 92 1.71 13.08 -6.69
C GLY A 92 1.63 13.02 -5.17
N TYR A 93 1.14 11.92 -4.61
CA TYR A 93 1.13 11.67 -3.17
C TYR A 93 2.16 10.61 -2.79
N PRO A 94 2.80 10.68 -1.60
CA PRO A 94 3.63 9.60 -1.12
C PRO A 94 2.82 8.30 -1.03
N VAL A 95 3.41 7.20 -1.53
CA VAL A 95 2.80 5.88 -1.46
C VAL A 95 3.55 5.02 -0.44
N LEU A 96 2.80 4.42 0.49
CA LEU A 96 3.28 3.44 1.43
C LEU A 96 2.97 2.05 0.90
N ALA A 97 3.98 1.20 0.77
CA ALA A 97 3.84 -0.19 0.37
C ALA A 97 4.12 -1.13 1.55
N GLY A 98 3.12 -1.94 1.90
CA GLY A 98 3.21 -2.93 2.97
C GLY A 98 3.08 -4.35 2.41
N VAL A 99 4.13 -4.91 1.83
CA VAL A 99 4.16 -6.27 1.27
C VAL A 99 4.78 -7.29 2.21
N SER A 100 5.51 -6.84 3.25
CA SER A 100 6.31 -7.66 4.13
C SER A 100 5.55 -8.85 4.73
N ARG A 101 6.10 -10.05 4.55
CA ARG A 101 5.61 -11.33 5.07
C ARG A 101 4.15 -11.65 4.71
N LYS A 102 3.61 -11.02 3.65
CA LYS A 102 2.23 -11.23 3.21
C LYS A 102 2.05 -12.47 2.35
N SER A 103 0.79 -12.90 2.24
CA SER A 103 0.41 -14.11 1.50
C SER A 103 0.85 -14.10 0.03
N MET A 104 0.95 -12.94 -0.58
CA MET A 104 1.48 -12.80 -1.92
C MET A 104 2.96 -13.23 -2.04
N ILE A 105 3.69 -13.37 -0.94
CA ILE A 105 5.06 -13.88 -0.88
C ILE A 105 5.07 -15.35 -0.51
N TYR A 106 4.61 -15.68 0.69
CA TYR A 106 4.79 -17.04 1.23
C TYR A 106 3.99 -18.10 0.49
N LYS A 107 2.85 -17.75 -0.17
CA LYS A 107 2.11 -18.68 -1.02
C LYS A 107 2.85 -19.01 -2.33
N VAL A 108 3.57 -18.04 -2.91
CA VAL A 108 4.37 -18.27 -4.13
C VAL A 108 5.62 -19.09 -3.82
N LEU A 109 6.20 -18.89 -2.64
CA LEU A 109 7.40 -19.61 -2.20
C LEU A 109 7.09 -20.95 -1.54
N ASP A 110 5.81 -21.32 -1.42
CA ASP A 110 5.36 -22.49 -0.68
C ASP A 110 6.02 -22.58 0.71
N THR A 111 5.88 -21.51 1.49
CA THR A 111 6.54 -21.35 2.79
C THR A 111 5.62 -20.68 3.81
N THR A 112 6.18 -20.26 4.94
CA THR A 112 5.48 -19.58 6.05
C THR A 112 5.86 -18.09 6.10
N PRO A 113 5.08 -17.23 6.76
CA PRO A 113 5.40 -15.81 6.93
C PRO A 113 6.79 -15.56 7.55
N ASP A 114 7.21 -16.40 8.51
CA ASP A 114 8.51 -16.26 9.18
C ASP A 114 9.70 -16.49 8.23
N ARG A 115 9.50 -17.28 7.19
CA ARG A 115 10.50 -17.64 6.17
C ARG A 115 10.40 -16.79 4.90
N ALA A 116 9.57 -15.74 4.92
CA ALA A 116 9.28 -14.89 3.76
C ALA A 116 10.24 -13.69 3.60
N LEU A 117 11.36 -13.64 4.31
CA LEU A 117 12.29 -12.50 4.29
C LEU A 117 12.84 -12.22 2.89
N ALA A 118 13.37 -13.23 2.19
CA ALA A 118 13.92 -13.05 0.85
C ALA A 118 12.89 -12.49 -0.14
N GLY A 119 11.65 -13.00 -0.12
CA GLY A 119 10.56 -12.47 -0.93
C GLY A 119 10.12 -11.07 -0.49
N THR A 120 10.20 -10.75 0.81
CA THR A 120 9.94 -9.41 1.33
C THR A 120 10.93 -8.39 0.77
N ILE A 121 12.23 -8.72 0.74
CA ILE A 121 13.29 -7.88 0.17
C ILE A 121 13.06 -7.71 -1.34
N ALA A 122 12.81 -8.79 -2.08
CA ALA A 122 12.59 -8.75 -3.52
C ALA A 122 11.39 -7.85 -3.91
N LEU A 123 10.24 -8.04 -3.26
CA LEU A 123 9.06 -7.20 -3.52
C LEU A 123 9.20 -5.79 -2.93
N GLY A 124 9.95 -5.61 -1.85
CA GLY A 124 10.30 -4.29 -1.32
C GLY A 124 11.12 -3.48 -2.32
N TRP A 125 12.12 -4.09 -2.95
CA TRP A 125 12.89 -3.50 -4.05
C TRP A 125 12.00 -3.09 -5.21
N GLU A 126 11.10 -3.97 -5.63
CA GLU A 126 10.15 -3.67 -6.72
C GLU A 126 9.21 -2.51 -6.34
N CYS A 127 8.71 -2.45 -5.10
CA CYS A 127 7.93 -1.30 -4.62
C CYS A 127 8.70 0.02 -4.78
N LEU A 128 9.98 0.05 -4.38
CA LEU A 128 10.85 1.23 -4.53
C LEU A 128 11.06 1.57 -6.01
N ARG A 129 11.26 0.56 -6.86
CA ARG A 129 11.43 0.74 -8.31
C ARG A 129 10.19 1.36 -8.96
N GLN A 130 9.01 0.99 -8.48
CA GLN A 130 7.72 1.55 -8.92
C GLN A 130 7.42 2.93 -8.34
N GLY A 131 8.23 3.45 -7.42
CA GLY A 131 8.12 4.80 -6.87
C GLY A 131 7.51 4.88 -5.46
N ALA A 132 7.36 3.77 -4.74
CA ALA A 132 6.94 3.83 -3.35
C ALA A 132 7.90 4.68 -2.51
N ALA A 133 7.34 5.57 -1.70
CA ALA A 133 8.10 6.47 -0.83
C ALA A 133 8.38 5.87 0.56
N ILE A 134 7.54 4.93 0.99
CA ILE A 134 7.58 4.33 2.33
C ILE A 134 7.41 2.82 2.20
N LEU A 135 8.26 2.06 2.86
CA LEU A 135 8.08 0.61 3.06
C LEU A 135 7.65 0.35 4.51
N ARG A 136 6.52 -0.34 4.68
CA ARG A 136 6.09 -0.84 5.99
C ARG A 136 6.47 -2.30 6.12
N VAL A 137 7.36 -2.59 7.05
CA VAL A 137 8.05 -3.89 7.15
C VAL A 137 8.07 -4.44 8.57
N HIS A 138 8.33 -5.74 8.71
CA HIS A 138 8.65 -6.40 9.98
C HIS A 138 10.17 -6.41 10.21
N ASP A 139 10.96 -6.56 9.15
CA ASP A 139 12.41 -6.73 9.17
C ASP A 139 13.07 -5.39 8.81
N VAL A 140 13.24 -4.53 9.84
CA VAL A 140 13.61 -3.11 9.63
C VAL A 140 15.03 -2.97 9.10
N GLN A 141 15.99 -3.74 9.66
CA GLN A 141 17.40 -3.62 9.25
C GLN A 141 17.57 -3.99 7.76
N GLU A 142 16.98 -5.10 7.34
CA GLU A 142 17.06 -5.59 5.97
C GLU A 142 16.36 -4.63 4.98
N ALA A 143 15.29 -3.98 5.43
CA ALA A 143 14.64 -2.94 4.62
C ALA A 143 15.50 -1.68 4.50
N VAL A 144 16.17 -1.26 5.57
CA VAL A 144 17.12 -0.13 5.54
C VAL A 144 18.28 -0.42 4.58
N ASP A 145 18.84 -1.63 4.64
CA ASP A 145 19.94 -2.03 3.74
C ASP A 145 19.46 -2.09 2.29
N THR A 146 18.25 -2.62 2.05
CA THR A 146 17.61 -2.60 0.72
C THR A 146 17.47 -1.17 0.19
N VAL A 147 17.00 -0.22 1.00
CA VAL A 147 16.86 1.20 0.62
C VAL A 147 18.22 1.84 0.33
N ARG A 148 19.27 1.53 1.12
CA ARG A 148 20.63 2.02 0.89
C ARG A 148 21.19 1.55 -0.44
N ILE A 149 21.07 0.25 -0.74
CA ILE A 149 21.51 -0.33 -2.01
C ILE A 149 20.70 0.27 -3.16
N PHE A 150 19.38 0.41 -3.00
CA PHE A 150 18.53 1.00 -4.02
C PHE A 150 18.93 2.45 -4.35
N LYS A 151 19.27 3.25 -3.34
CA LYS A 151 19.76 4.63 -3.55
C LYS A 151 21.12 4.66 -4.26
N ALA A 152 22.02 3.73 -3.94
CA ALA A 152 23.33 3.64 -4.59
C ALA A 152 23.21 3.14 -6.05
N PHE A 153 22.20 2.32 -6.36
CA PHE A 153 21.94 1.83 -7.71
C PHE A 153 21.34 2.89 -8.65
N ARG A 154 20.60 3.85 -8.12
CA ARG A 154 20.07 4.97 -8.89
C ARG A 154 21.16 6.06 -9.02
N PRO A 155 21.50 6.48 -10.26
CA PRO A 155 22.42 7.59 -10.49
C PRO A 155 21.82 8.92 -9.99
#